data_96532bdf1acba020070ee1384e2e198e
#
_entry.id   96532bdf1acba020070ee1384e2e198e
#
_cell.length_a   1.000
_cell.length_b   1.000
_cell.length_c   1.000
_cell.angle_alpha   90.00
_cell.angle_beta   90.00
_cell.angle_gamma   90.00
#
_symmetry.space_group_name_H-M   'P 1'
#
loop_
_entity.id
_entity.type
_entity.pdbx_description
1 polymer ?
#
loop_
_entity_poly.entity_id
_entity_poly.type
_entity_poly.pdbx_seq_one_letter_code
_entity_poly.pdbx_strand_id
1 'polypeptide(L)'
;MTIDTTVGSQTSLHPLDDPVRTSLLGAHRRFASWVGRIGRYDPQVARFIGHPPVLDERDWADLATVLGPGGSTGLRGHGHVPPLGWTVLDEVGSVQMDGTALDVAPDSGLDVLTAADVPEILELIARTRPGPYAPRTIEMGSYLGLRIDGRLVAMAGERMHPPGWTEISAVCTDAEFRGRGIATRLIRAVGAGIRARGELPFLHAVAHNTTAIHLYHTLGFTLRQRSVLTIVQAPEAP
;
A
#
# COMPACT_ATOMS: atom_id res chain seq x y z
N MET A 1 13.99 28.30 -43.76
CA MET A 1 14.28 26.94 -43.28
C MET A 1 14.02 26.93 -41.77
N THR A 2 12.81 26.70 -41.37
CA THR A 2 12.33 26.81 -40.00
C THR A 2 12.39 25.42 -39.38
N ILE A 3 13.21 25.23 -38.37
CA ILE A 3 13.32 23.96 -37.66
C ILE A 3 12.24 23.97 -36.60
N ASP A 4 11.18 23.18 -36.82
CA ASP A 4 10.13 22.91 -35.87
C ASP A 4 10.66 21.89 -34.85
N THR A 5 11.00 22.39 -33.66
CA THR A 5 11.46 21.56 -32.54
C THR A 5 10.24 21.20 -31.72
N THR A 6 9.52 20.17 -32.14
CA THR A 6 8.45 19.57 -31.33
C THR A 6 9.10 18.89 -30.13
N VAL A 7 9.20 19.62 -29.02
CA VAL A 7 9.54 19.04 -27.71
C VAL A 7 8.37 18.15 -27.30
N GLY A 8 8.57 16.84 -27.44
CA GLY A 8 7.62 15.84 -26.94
C GLY A 8 7.41 16.06 -25.45
N SER A 9 6.21 16.47 -25.09
CA SER A 9 5.73 16.54 -23.71
C SER A 9 5.89 15.15 -23.08
N GLN A 10 6.93 14.97 -22.27
CA GLN A 10 6.97 13.84 -21.35
C GLN A 10 5.83 14.03 -20.37
N THR A 11 4.76 13.29 -20.56
CA THR A 11 3.66 13.20 -19.60
C THR A 11 4.27 12.67 -18.30
N SER A 12 4.50 13.54 -17.32
CA SER A 12 4.98 13.11 -16.02
C SER A 12 3.95 12.15 -15.44
N LEU A 13 4.35 10.90 -15.19
CA LEU A 13 3.50 9.90 -14.56
C LEU A 13 2.98 10.46 -13.22
N HIS A 14 1.69 10.30 -12.98
CA HIS A 14 1.11 10.72 -11.70
C HIS A 14 1.75 9.90 -10.56
N PRO A 15 2.10 10.50 -9.40
CA PRO A 15 2.75 9.79 -8.29
C PRO A 15 2.03 8.51 -7.84
N LEU A 16 0.70 8.47 -7.99
CA LEU A 16 -0.13 7.33 -7.67
C LEU A 16 -0.18 6.23 -8.76
N ASP A 17 0.46 6.41 -9.91
CA ASP A 17 0.53 5.35 -10.93
C ASP A 17 1.45 4.22 -10.50
N ASP A 18 2.52 4.54 -9.74
CA ASP A 18 3.39 3.55 -9.09
C ASP A 18 3.75 4.01 -7.67
N PRO A 19 2.83 3.89 -6.70
CA PRO A 19 3.06 4.39 -5.35
C PRO A 19 4.14 3.60 -4.59
N VAL A 20 4.39 2.35 -4.95
CA VAL A 20 5.46 1.54 -4.35
C VAL A 20 6.82 2.10 -4.74
N ARG A 21 7.06 2.22 -6.05
CA ARG A 21 8.34 2.68 -6.57
C ARG A 21 8.64 4.12 -6.18
N THR A 22 7.65 5.01 -6.27
CA THR A 22 7.82 6.42 -5.90
C THR A 22 8.07 6.60 -4.41
N SER A 23 7.47 5.79 -3.54
CA SER A 23 7.80 5.76 -2.11
C SER A 23 9.23 5.27 -1.86
N LEU A 24 9.66 4.18 -2.52
CA LEU A 24 11.02 3.62 -2.39
C LEU A 24 12.11 4.58 -2.89
N LEU A 25 11.83 5.37 -3.91
CA LEU A 25 12.74 6.40 -4.41
C LEU A 25 12.76 7.67 -3.54
N GLY A 26 11.69 7.90 -2.78
CA GLY A 26 11.45 9.09 -1.97
C GLY A 26 11.50 8.83 -0.46
N ALA A 27 10.37 9.00 0.20
CA ALA A 27 10.23 8.98 1.65
C ALA A 27 10.69 7.66 2.31
N HIS A 28 10.56 6.54 1.60
CA HIS A 28 10.93 5.22 2.10
C HIS A 28 12.29 4.72 1.60
N ARG A 29 13.15 5.60 1.06
CA ARG A 29 14.48 5.21 0.55
C ARG A 29 15.32 4.43 1.57
N ARG A 30 15.15 4.72 2.86
CA ARG A 30 15.86 4.02 3.95
C ARG A 30 15.48 2.53 4.09
N PHE A 31 14.35 2.12 3.54
CA PHE A 31 13.87 0.74 3.56
C PHE A 31 14.13 0.00 2.24
N ALA A 32 14.69 0.69 1.23
CA ALA A 32 14.80 0.19 -0.13
C ALA A 32 16.12 -0.53 -0.36
N SER A 33 16.06 -1.65 -1.06
CA SER A 33 17.20 -2.24 -1.77
C SER A 33 16.84 -2.39 -3.25
N TRP A 34 17.84 -2.34 -4.13
CA TRP A 34 17.64 -2.36 -5.58
C TRP A 34 18.53 -3.38 -6.26
N VAL A 35 17.97 -4.13 -7.22
CA VAL A 35 18.69 -4.92 -8.20
C VAL A 35 18.21 -4.46 -9.57
N GLY A 36 19.07 -3.82 -10.34
CA GLY A 36 18.67 -3.17 -11.59
C GLY A 36 17.52 -2.19 -11.40
N ARG A 37 16.39 -2.44 -12.08
CA ARG A 37 15.18 -1.62 -11.99
C ARG A 37 14.16 -2.11 -10.97
N ILE A 38 14.45 -3.22 -10.29
CA ILE A 38 13.57 -3.83 -9.29
C ILE A 38 13.93 -3.32 -7.89
N GLY A 39 12.98 -2.64 -7.25
CA GLY A 39 13.10 -2.13 -5.89
C GLY A 39 12.35 -3.01 -4.90
N ARG A 40 12.96 -3.30 -3.76
CA ARG A 40 12.36 -4.11 -2.69
C ARG A 40 12.38 -3.35 -1.38
N TYR A 41 11.28 -3.39 -0.66
CA TYR A 41 11.28 -3.06 0.76
C TYR A 41 12.06 -4.10 1.58
N ASP A 42 12.68 -3.67 2.70
CA ASP A 42 13.07 -4.58 3.77
C ASP A 42 11.87 -5.47 4.12
N PRO A 43 11.98 -6.82 4.05
CA PRO A 43 10.86 -7.73 4.31
C PRO A 43 10.25 -7.61 5.71
N GLN A 44 11.01 -7.08 6.67
CA GLN A 44 10.51 -6.78 8.01
C GLN A 44 9.59 -5.56 8.04
N VAL A 45 9.68 -4.69 7.02
CA VAL A 45 8.84 -3.48 6.89
C VAL A 45 7.65 -3.74 5.98
N ALA A 46 7.87 -4.28 4.76
CA ALA A 46 6.80 -4.57 3.82
C ALA A 46 7.25 -5.60 2.75
N ARG A 47 6.28 -6.26 2.10
CA ARG A 47 6.56 -7.26 1.05
C ARG A 47 6.26 -6.72 -0.35
N PHE A 48 6.38 -5.40 -0.56
CA PHE A 48 6.09 -4.79 -1.85
C PHE A 48 7.35 -4.66 -2.68
N ILE A 49 7.16 -4.82 -4.00
CA ILE A 49 8.18 -4.65 -5.02
C ILE A 49 7.80 -3.46 -5.91
N GLY A 50 8.73 -2.53 -6.10
CA GLY A 50 8.66 -1.49 -7.12
C GLY A 50 9.32 -2.01 -8.39
N HIS A 51 8.62 -1.94 -9.52
CA HIS A 51 9.09 -2.48 -10.79
C HIS A 51 8.64 -1.59 -11.96
N PRO A 52 9.26 -1.65 -13.14
CA PRO A 52 8.75 -0.97 -14.32
C PRO A 52 7.35 -1.47 -14.71
N PRO A 53 6.53 -0.65 -15.40
CA PRO A 53 5.19 -1.07 -15.83
C PRO A 53 5.22 -2.27 -16.80
N VAL A 54 6.31 -2.43 -17.54
CA VAL A 54 6.57 -3.61 -18.40
C VAL A 54 7.95 -4.13 -18.03
N LEU A 55 8.00 -5.43 -17.69
CA LEU A 55 9.25 -6.12 -17.35
C LEU A 55 9.83 -6.75 -18.61
N ASP A 56 11.14 -6.47 -18.85
CA ASP A 56 11.95 -7.18 -19.84
C ASP A 56 12.63 -8.43 -19.23
N GLU A 57 13.37 -9.18 -20.03
CA GLU A 57 14.08 -10.40 -19.57
C GLU A 57 15.04 -10.12 -18.41
N ARG A 58 15.70 -8.96 -18.44
CA ARG A 58 16.62 -8.55 -17.37
C ARG A 58 15.88 -8.24 -16.09
N ASP A 59 14.74 -7.57 -16.16
CA ASP A 59 13.91 -7.30 -14.98
C ASP A 59 13.42 -8.58 -14.32
N TRP A 60 13.04 -9.59 -15.12
CA TRP A 60 12.64 -10.90 -14.58
C TRP A 60 13.82 -11.63 -13.91
N ALA A 61 15.03 -11.53 -14.45
CA ALA A 61 16.24 -12.07 -13.82
C ALA A 61 16.59 -11.32 -12.51
N ASP A 62 16.50 -9.98 -12.54
CA ASP A 62 16.71 -9.14 -11.36
C ASP A 62 15.66 -9.44 -10.29
N LEU A 63 14.40 -9.65 -10.68
CA LEU A 63 13.30 -10.02 -9.77
C LEU A 63 13.54 -11.41 -9.14
N ALA A 64 14.01 -12.39 -9.91
CA ALA A 64 14.39 -13.70 -9.37
C ALA A 64 15.51 -13.58 -8.33
N THR A 65 16.50 -12.72 -8.60
CA THR A 65 17.59 -12.44 -7.66
C THR A 65 17.05 -11.82 -6.35
N VAL A 66 16.11 -10.88 -6.45
CA VAL A 66 15.49 -10.20 -5.31
C VAL A 66 14.65 -11.15 -4.45
N LEU A 67 13.93 -12.06 -5.08
CA LEU A 67 13.02 -12.99 -4.39
C LEU A 67 13.72 -14.21 -3.81
N GLY A 68 14.78 -14.67 -4.49
CA GLY A 68 15.38 -15.99 -4.27
C GLY A 68 14.53 -17.14 -4.84
N PRO A 69 15.07 -18.37 -4.85
CA PRO A 69 14.38 -19.55 -5.36
C PRO A 69 13.02 -19.77 -4.67
N GLY A 70 11.98 -20.04 -5.46
CA GLY A 70 10.62 -20.27 -4.96
C GLY A 70 9.96 -19.06 -4.30
N GLY A 71 10.65 -17.91 -4.21
CA GLY A 71 10.12 -16.70 -3.62
C GLY A 71 8.97 -16.11 -4.44
N SER A 72 7.98 -15.51 -3.78
CA SER A 72 6.79 -14.96 -4.43
C SER A 72 6.57 -13.48 -4.13
N THR A 73 5.91 -12.79 -5.06
CA THR A 73 5.50 -11.40 -4.90
C THR A 73 4.29 -11.05 -5.77
N GLY A 74 3.64 -9.93 -5.47
CA GLY A 74 2.60 -9.36 -6.31
C GLY A 74 3.14 -8.26 -7.22
N LEU A 75 2.93 -8.39 -8.51
CA LEU A 75 3.22 -7.39 -9.55
C LEU A 75 1.95 -6.62 -9.88
N ARG A 76 2.02 -5.29 -9.80
CA ARG A 76 0.89 -4.43 -10.11
C ARG A 76 0.83 -4.14 -11.61
N GLY A 77 -0.37 -4.16 -12.17
CA GLY A 77 -0.64 -3.83 -13.56
C GLY A 77 -1.23 -5.01 -14.32
N HIS A 78 -1.47 -4.79 -15.60
CA HIS A 78 -2.03 -5.82 -16.48
C HIS A 78 -0.97 -6.37 -17.43
N GLY A 79 -1.15 -7.63 -17.83
CA GLY A 79 -0.37 -8.22 -18.92
C GLY A 79 1.05 -8.62 -18.57
N HIS A 80 1.37 -8.83 -17.30
CA HIS A 80 2.63 -9.46 -16.93
C HIS A 80 2.65 -10.90 -17.43
N VAL A 81 3.50 -11.18 -18.41
CA VAL A 81 3.71 -12.53 -18.95
C VAL A 81 5.04 -13.05 -18.40
N PRO A 82 5.02 -13.89 -17.37
CA PRO A 82 6.25 -14.43 -16.80
C PRO A 82 6.97 -15.34 -17.80
N PRO A 83 8.32 -15.33 -17.82
CA PRO A 83 9.08 -16.25 -18.66
C PRO A 83 9.00 -17.70 -18.16
N LEU A 84 9.54 -18.61 -18.95
CA LEU A 84 9.59 -20.05 -18.61
C LEU A 84 10.20 -20.27 -17.21
N GLY A 85 9.58 -21.15 -16.44
CA GLY A 85 10.02 -21.49 -15.08
C GLY A 85 9.34 -20.68 -13.98
N TRP A 86 8.71 -19.53 -14.29
CA TRP A 86 7.89 -18.80 -13.35
C TRP A 86 6.47 -19.37 -13.27
N THR A 87 5.83 -19.23 -12.13
CA THR A 87 4.44 -19.64 -11.92
C THR A 87 3.58 -18.43 -11.54
N VAL A 88 2.42 -18.26 -12.19
CA VAL A 88 1.37 -17.37 -11.73
C VAL A 88 0.55 -18.14 -10.69
N LEU A 89 0.56 -17.65 -9.44
CA LEU A 89 -0.16 -18.27 -8.32
C LEU A 89 -1.60 -17.77 -8.20
N ASP A 90 -1.82 -16.47 -8.47
CA ASP A 90 -3.14 -15.83 -8.32
C ASP A 90 -3.18 -14.50 -9.06
N GLU A 91 -4.39 -14.00 -9.30
CA GLU A 91 -4.67 -12.66 -9.79
C GLU A 91 -5.74 -12.00 -8.91
N VAL A 92 -5.33 -10.93 -8.22
CA VAL A 92 -6.18 -10.23 -7.28
C VAL A 92 -6.58 -8.86 -7.82
N GLY A 93 -7.87 -8.66 -8.09
CA GLY A 93 -8.40 -7.35 -8.46
C GLY A 93 -8.23 -6.34 -7.33
N SER A 94 -7.77 -5.15 -7.65
CA SER A 94 -7.54 -4.05 -6.70
C SER A 94 -8.14 -2.74 -7.21
N VAL A 95 -8.61 -1.91 -6.31
CA VAL A 95 -9.01 -0.53 -6.57
C VAL A 95 -8.08 0.41 -5.82
N GLN A 96 -7.71 1.51 -6.49
CA GLN A 96 -7.05 2.65 -5.88
C GLN A 96 -8.06 3.77 -5.77
N MET A 97 -8.20 4.36 -4.60
CA MET A 97 -9.16 5.41 -4.33
C MET A 97 -8.44 6.70 -3.89
N ASP A 98 -8.86 7.79 -4.49
CA ASP A 98 -8.40 9.14 -4.21
C ASP A 98 -9.22 9.73 -3.06
N GLY A 99 -8.56 10.20 -2.01
CA GLY A 99 -9.16 10.80 -0.83
C GLY A 99 -9.06 12.34 -0.79
N THR A 100 -8.87 12.98 -1.95
CA THR A 100 -8.83 14.46 -2.02
C THR A 100 -10.06 15.12 -1.41
N ALA A 101 -11.23 14.48 -1.47
CA ALA A 101 -12.48 14.96 -0.87
C ALA A 101 -12.82 14.27 0.47
N LEU A 102 -11.87 13.54 1.07
CA LEU A 102 -12.09 12.89 2.37
C LEU A 102 -12.51 13.91 3.42
N ASP A 103 -13.64 13.65 4.09
CA ASP A 103 -14.06 14.39 5.28
C ASP A 103 -13.18 13.98 6.47
N VAL A 104 -12.20 14.83 6.79
CA VAL A 104 -11.23 14.59 7.85
C VAL A 104 -11.65 15.25 9.17
N ALA A 105 -11.35 14.58 10.27
CA ALA A 105 -11.55 15.14 11.61
C ALA A 105 -10.52 14.54 12.57
N PRO A 106 -9.75 15.35 13.31
CA PRO A 106 -8.90 14.83 14.37
C PRO A 106 -9.75 14.19 15.47
N ASP A 107 -9.19 13.19 16.15
CA ASP A 107 -9.90 12.50 17.25
C ASP A 107 -8.91 12.24 18.40
N SER A 108 -9.04 13.01 19.48
CA SER A 108 -8.19 12.89 20.66
C SER A 108 -8.49 11.66 21.54
N GLY A 109 -9.56 10.93 21.24
CA GLY A 109 -9.90 9.67 21.91
C GLY A 109 -9.25 8.44 21.27
N LEU A 110 -8.32 8.63 20.32
CA LEU A 110 -7.54 7.57 19.71
C LEU A 110 -6.10 7.61 20.21
N ASP A 111 -5.52 6.44 20.45
CA ASP A 111 -4.13 6.31 20.86
C ASP A 111 -3.19 6.38 19.65
N VAL A 112 -2.06 7.08 19.79
CA VAL A 112 -0.96 6.98 18.83
C VAL A 112 -0.20 5.69 19.14
N LEU A 113 -0.21 4.76 18.18
CA LEU A 113 0.48 3.49 18.32
C LEU A 113 1.97 3.64 18.02
N THR A 114 2.79 2.93 18.77
CA THR A 114 4.26 2.98 18.72
C THR A 114 4.86 1.59 18.53
N ALA A 115 6.17 1.50 18.45
CA ALA A 115 6.88 0.21 18.39
C ALA A 115 6.59 -0.69 19.60
N ALA A 116 6.26 -0.13 20.77
CA ALA A 116 5.88 -0.90 21.95
C ALA A 116 4.55 -1.64 21.79
N ASP A 117 3.67 -1.14 20.91
CA ASP A 117 2.35 -1.71 20.65
C ASP A 117 2.38 -2.83 19.59
N VAL A 118 3.52 -3.06 18.92
CA VAL A 118 3.62 -4.03 17.80
C VAL A 118 3.13 -5.43 18.17
N PRO A 119 3.41 -6.02 19.34
CA PRO A 119 2.88 -7.32 19.71
C PRO A 119 1.33 -7.35 19.63
N GLU A 120 0.67 -6.35 20.22
CA GLU A 120 -0.80 -6.25 20.25
C GLU A 120 -1.38 -5.95 18.86
N ILE A 121 -0.68 -5.13 18.06
CA ILE A 121 -1.02 -4.89 16.65
C ILE A 121 -1.02 -6.21 15.88
N LEU A 122 0.02 -7.02 16.00
CA LEU A 122 0.12 -8.29 15.28
C LEU A 122 -0.99 -9.28 15.68
N GLU A 123 -1.40 -9.29 16.94
CA GLU A 123 -2.57 -10.06 17.38
C GLU A 123 -3.87 -9.56 16.74
N LEU A 124 -4.10 -8.24 16.68
CA LEU A 124 -5.26 -7.66 16.01
C LEU A 124 -5.26 -7.97 14.50
N ILE A 125 -4.11 -7.86 13.84
CA ILE A 125 -3.92 -8.21 12.43
C ILE A 125 -4.24 -9.69 12.17
N ALA A 126 -3.78 -10.59 13.03
CA ALA A 126 -4.06 -12.03 12.90
C ALA A 126 -5.56 -12.34 12.99
N ARG A 127 -6.29 -11.64 13.88
CA ARG A 127 -7.75 -11.82 14.04
C ARG A 127 -8.56 -11.19 12.89
N THR A 128 -8.14 -10.03 12.38
CA THR A 128 -8.95 -9.22 11.46
C THR A 128 -8.54 -9.36 10.00
N ARG A 129 -7.29 -9.75 9.71
CA ARG A 129 -6.71 -9.98 8.37
C ARG A 129 -6.96 -8.84 7.38
N PRO A 130 -6.58 -7.58 7.71
CA PRO A 130 -6.81 -6.42 6.84
C PRO A 130 -5.87 -6.39 5.62
N GLY A 131 -4.86 -7.23 5.60
CA GLY A 131 -3.81 -7.29 4.60
C GLY A 131 -2.43 -7.51 5.25
N PRO A 132 -1.35 -7.49 4.45
CA PRO A 132 -0.01 -7.77 4.96
C PRO A 132 0.46 -6.68 5.94
N TYR A 133 0.97 -7.11 7.08
CA TYR A 133 1.61 -6.28 8.10
C TYR A 133 2.79 -7.06 8.68
N ALA A 134 3.96 -6.46 8.70
CA ALA A 134 5.20 -7.04 9.21
C ALA A 134 5.61 -6.36 10.53
N PRO A 135 6.51 -6.94 11.34
CA PRO A 135 6.88 -6.39 12.64
C PRO A 135 7.35 -4.93 12.63
N ARG A 136 7.97 -4.50 11.52
CA ARG A 136 8.46 -3.13 11.36
C ARG A 136 7.60 -2.26 10.44
N THR A 137 6.41 -2.72 10.05
CA THR A 137 5.48 -1.92 9.23
C THR A 137 5.08 -0.60 9.92
N ILE A 138 5.07 -0.58 11.26
CA ILE A 138 4.83 0.61 12.07
C ILE A 138 5.78 1.79 11.72
N GLU A 139 6.98 1.50 11.18
CA GLU A 139 7.97 2.51 10.80
C GLU A 139 7.63 3.24 9.48
N MET A 140 6.61 2.78 8.74
CA MET A 140 6.21 3.40 7.46
C MET A 140 5.46 4.73 7.64
N GLY A 141 4.84 4.96 8.81
CA GLY A 141 4.10 6.19 9.07
C GLY A 141 3.42 6.20 10.43
N SER A 142 2.43 7.06 10.60
CA SER A 142 1.67 7.17 11.85
C SER A 142 0.55 6.14 11.90
N TYR A 143 0.34 5.55 13.07
CA TYR A 143 -0.74 4.60 13.32
C TYR A 143 -1.57 5.06 14.51
N LEU A 144 -2.89 4.99 14.37
CA LEU A 144 -3.86 5.29 15.41
C LEU A 144 -4.62 4.02 15.79
N GLY A 145 -4.90 3.85 17.07
CA GLY A 145 -5.64 2.74 17.62
C GLY A 145 -6.77 3.17 18.53
N LEU A 146 -7.74 2.28 18.71
CA LEU A 146 -8.77 2.40 19.75
C LEU A 146 -8.65 1.21 20.70
N ARG A 147 -8.56 1.53 22.01
CA ARG A 147 -8.61 0.53 23.06
C ARG A 147 -9.97 0.56 23.77
N ILE A 148 -10.45 -0.62 24.12
CA ILE A 148 -11.63 -0.81 24.99
C ILE A 148 -11.20 -1.80 26.07
N ASP A 149 -11.38 -1.42 27.31
CA ASP A 149 -10.96 -2.23 28.49
C ASP A 149 -9.47 -2.63 28.41
N GLY A 150 -8.62 -1.70 27.94
CA GLY A 150 -7.18 -1.88 27.80
C GLY A 150 -6.73 -2.69 26.59
N ARG A 151 -7.63 -3.32 25.82
CA ARG A 151 -7.34 -4.12 24.61
C ARG A 151 -7.45 -3.29 23.35
N LEU A 152 -6.48 -3.41 22.45
CA LEU A 152 -6.56 -2.83 21.10
C LEU A 152 -7.61 -3.56 20.26
N VAL A 153 -8.68 -2.86 19.89
CA VAL A 153 -9.83 -3.43 19.16
C VAL A 153 -9.96 -2.94 17.73
N ALA A 154 -9.28 -1.85 17.40
CA ALA A 154 -9.28 -1.31 16.04
C ALA A 154 -8.05 -0.44 15.81
N MET A 155 -7.60 -0.36 14.54
CA MET A 155 -6.54 0.53 14.14
C MET A 155 -6.70 0.98 12.68
N ALA A 156 -6.00 2.06 12.34
CA ALA A 156 -5.66 2.45 10.98
C ALA A 156 -4.33 3.19 11.02
N GLY A 157 -3.63 3.25 9.89
CA GLY A 157 -2.38 3.97 9.82
C GLY A 157 -1.96 4.28 8.41
N GLU A 158 -0.71 4.69 8.27
CA GLU A 158 -0.11 5.11 7.01
C GLU A 158 0.80 4.02 6.46
N ARG A 159 0.92 3.95 5.12
CA ARG A 159 1.75 2.96 4.47
C ARG A 159 2.67 3.57 3.42
N MET A 160 2.23 3.76 2.19
CA MET A 160 3.05 4.32 1.12
C MET A 160 3.01 5.84 1.11
N HIS A 161 4.15 6.47 0.81
CA HIS A 161 4.32 7.93 0.79
C HIS A 161 4.89 8.39 -0.57
N PRO A 162 4.15 8.26 -1.69
CA PRO A 162 4.53 8.89 -2.93
C PRO A 162 4.50 10.42 -2.79
N PRO A 163 5.24 11.19 -3.63
CA PRO A 163 5.31 12.65 -3.49
C PRO A 163 3.94 13.33 -3.43
N GLY A 164 3.68 14.06 -2.34
CA GLY A 164 2.43 14.78 -2.07
C GLY A 164 1.24 13.93 -1.62
N TRP A 165 1.43 12.61 -1.45
CA TRP A 165 0.38 11.68 -1.09
C TRP A 165 0.81 10.73 0.02
N THR A 166 -0.15 10.32 0.87
CA THR A 166 0.05 9.29 1.89
C THR A 166 -1.10 8.27 1.87
N GLU A 167 -0.75 7.00 1.86
CA GLU A 167 -1.73 5.91 1.84
C GLU A 167 -2.28 5.61 3.23
N ILE A 168 -3.62 5.66 3.37
CA ILE A 168 -4.30 5.11 4.53
C ILE A 168 -4.38 3.59 4.37
N SER A 169 -3.94 2.85 5.37
CA SER A 169 -3.84 1.39 5.33
C SER A 169 -4.11 0.76 6.69
N ALA A 170 -4.06 -0.58 6.75
CA ALA A 170 -4.27 -1.38 7.96
C ALA A 170 -5.57 -1.05 8.71
N VAL A 171 -6.58 -0.56 7.99
CA VAL A 171 -7.90 -0.25 8.56
C VAL A 171 -8.57 -1.55 8.98
N CYS A 172 -8.68 -1.76 10.28
CA CYS A 172 -9.33 -2.94 10.80
C CYS A 172 -10.04 -2.67 12.13
N THR A 173 -11.09 -3.47 12.37
CA THR A 173 -11.86 -3.47 13.61
C THR A 173 -12.18 -4.92 13.97
N ASP A 174 -11.92 -5.30 15.21
CA ASP A 174 -12.26 -6.59 15.75
C ASP A 174 -13.76 -6.88 15.58
N ALA A 175 -14.13 -8.11 15.28
CA ALA A 175 -15.48 -8.50 14.86
C ALA A 175 -16.56 -8.03 15.83
N GLU A 176 -16.31 -8.15 17.14
CA GLU A 176 -17.23 -7.77 18.22
C GLU A 176 -17.54 -6.26 18.28
N PHE A 177 -16.69 -5.43 17.65
CA PHE A 177 -16.79 -3.97 17.70
C PHE A 177 -17.18 -3.35 16.35
N ARG A 178 -17.46 -4.17 15.33
CA ARG A 178 -17.92 -3.69 14.02
C ARG A 178 -19.30 -3.04 14.10
N GLY A 179 -19.63 -2.24 13.10
CA GLY A 179 -20.94 -1.54 13.03
C GLY A 179 -21.08 -0.35 13.97
N ARG A 180 -20.02 0.04 14.71
CA ARG A 180 -20.04 1.14 15.70
C ARG A 180 -19.37 2.42 15.19
N GLY A 181 -19.11 2.55 13.89
CA GLY A 181 -18.46 3.74 13.30
C GLY A 181 -16.96 3.89 13.58
N ILE A 182 -16.30 2.90 14.22
CA ILE A 182 -14.89 2.99 14.65
C ILE A 182 -13.96 3.17 13.45
N ALA A 183 -14.14 2.41 12.36
CA ALA A 183 -13.34 2.55 11.16
C ALA A 183 -13.45 3.98 10.55
N THR A 184 -14.65 4.56 10.54
CA THR A 184 -14.89 5.94 10.12
C THR A 184 -14.07 6.93 10.94
N ARG A 185 -14.08 6.81 12.27
CA ARG A 185 -13.31 7.67 13.17
C ARG A 185 -11.81 7.58 12.88
N LEU A 186 -11.29 6.37 12.77
CA LEU A 186 -9.87 6.11 12.50
C LEU A 186 -9.43 6.68 11.14
N ILE A 187 -10.19 6.43 10.08
CA ILE A 187 -9.87 6.92 8.73
C ILE A 187 -9.85 8.44 8.70
N ARG A 188 -10.86 9.10 9.32
CA ARG A 188 -10.94 10.56 9.39
C ARG A 188 -9.77 11.16 10.18
N ALA A 189 -9.37 10.53 11.28
CA ALA A 189 -8.28 11.00 12.13
C ALA A 189 -6.91 10.81 11.45
N VAL A 190 -6.65 9.67 10.81
CA VAL A 190 -5.43 9.46 10.01
C VAL A 190 -5.39 10.46 8.85
N GLY A 191 -6.50 10.64 8.14
CA GLY A 191 -6.63 11.63 7.07
C GLY A 191 -6.37 13.07 7.56
N ALA A 192 -6.80 13.42 8.76
CA ALA A 192 -6.52 14.74 9.36
C ALA A 192 -5.02 14.93 9.59
N GLY A 193 -4.30 13.92 10.08
CA GLY A 193 -2.85 13.96 10.24
C GLY A 193 -2.12 14.13 8.89
N ILE A 194 -2.57 13.41 7.85
CA ILE A 194 -2.03 13.52 6.49
C ILE A 194 -2.21 14.95 5.96
N ARG A 195 -3.42 15.50 6.06
CA ARG A 195 -3.73 16.87 5.62
C ARG A 195 -2.94 17.94 6.37
N ALA A 196 -2.73 17.75 7.67
CA ALA A 196 -1.97 18.69 8.49
C ALA A 196 -0.50 18.82 8.01
N ARG A 197 0.03 17.82 7.31
CA ARG A 197 1.36 17.87 6.68
C ARG A 197 1.34 18.41 5.24
N GLY A 198 0.17 18.81 4.73
CA GLY A 198 0.01 19.30 3.36
C GLY A 198 -0.06 18.19 2.29
N GLU A 199 -0.27 16.94 2.71
CA GLU A 199 -0.37 15.78 1.81
C GLU A 199 -1.83 15.39 1.56
N LEU A 200 -2.06 14.60 0.51
CA LEU A 200 -3.37 14.08 0.13
C LEU A 200 -3.49 12.59 0.49
N PRO A 201 -4.59 12.17 1.13
CA PRO A 201 -4.80 10.77 1.42
C PRO A 201 -5.23 9.99 0.17
N PHE A 202 -4.81 8.74 0.08
CA PHE A 202 -5.32 7.75 -0.86
C PHE A 202 -5.37 6.39 -0.18
N LEU A 203 -5.96 5.39 -0.81
CA LEU A 203 -5.93 4.02 -0.33
C LEU A 203 -6.06 3.00 -1.46
N HIS A 204 -5.75 1.75 -1.12
CA HIS A 204 -6.09 0.60 -1.95
C HIS A 204 -7.03 -0.35 -1.20
N ALA A 205 -7.90 -0.99 -1.96
CA ALA A 205 -8.74 -2.07 -1.45
C ALA A 205 -8.80 -3.21 -2.47
N VAL A 206 -9.00 -4.42 -1.99
CA VAL A 206 -9.29 -5.57 -2.86
C VAL A 206 -10.64 -5.34 -3.52
N ALA A 207 -10.75 -5.54 -4.83
CA ALA A 207 -11.91 -5.13 -5.63
C ALA A 207 -13.22 -5.81 -5.19
N HIS A 208 -13.16 -7.01 -4.60
CA HIS A 208 -14.34 -7.72 -4.11
C HIS A 208 -14.76 -7.31 -2.68
N ASN A 209 -13.99 -6.47 -1.97
CA ASN A 209 -14.38 -5.93 -0.67
C ASN A 209 -15.35 -4.76 -0.81
N THR A 210 -16.55 -5.06 -1.29
CA THR A 210 -17.59 -4.05 -1.59
C THR A 210 -18.02 -3.27 -0.36
N THR A 211 -18.02 -3.89 0.82
CA THR A 211 -18.33 -3.24 2.09
C THR A 211 -17.34 -2.13 2.42
N ALA A 212 -16.04 -2.39 2.32
CA ALA A 212 -15.03 -1.37 2.55
C ALA A 212 -15.07 -0.27 1.48
N ILE A 213 -15.22 -0.65 0.21
CA ILE A 213 -15.31 0.31 -0.90
C ILE A 213 -16.52 1.24 -0.70
N HIS A 214 -17.69 0.71 -0.29
CA HIS A 214 -18.85 1.53 0.01
C HIS A 214 -18.57 2.51 1.16
N LEU A 215 -17.97 2.05 2.26
CA LEU A 215 -17.55 2.92 3.36
C LEU A 215 -16.63 4.04 2.87
N TYR A 216 -15.63 3.74 2.05
CA TYR A 216 -14.70 4.74 1.54
C TYR A 216 -15.43 5.78 0.67
N HIS A 217 -16.35 5.36 -0.17
CA HIS A 217 -17.19 6.31 -0.94
C HIS A 217 -18.02 7.23 -0.04
N THR A 218 -18.63 6.71 1.03
CA THR A 218 -19.40 7.54 1.97
C THR A 218 -18.54 8.55 2.73
N LEU A 219 -17.24 8.29 2.85
CA LEU A 219 -16.26 9.19 3.48
C LEU A 219 -15.65 10.21 2.49
N GLY A 220 -16.02 10.17 1.21
CA GLY A 220 -15.55 11.11 0.20
C GLY A 220 -14.38 10.61 -0.66
N PHE A 221 -14.01 9.34 -0.55
CA PHE A 221 -13.06 8.76 -1.52
C PHE A 221 -13.74 8.52 -2.87
N THR A 222 -12.99 8.77 -3.95
CA THR A 222 -13.44 8.48 -5.32
C THR A 222 -12.56 7.41 -5.95
N LEU A 223 -13.13 6.60 -6.82
CA LEU A 223 -12.37 5.59 -7.55
C LEU A 223 -11.41 6.29 -8.53
N ARG A 224 -10.10 6.11 -8.35
CA ARG A 224 -9.09 6.60 -9.28
C ARG A 224 -8.75 5.56 -10.36
N GLN A 225 -8.48 4.33 -9.95
CA GLN A 225 -8.00 3.29 -10.86
C GLN A 225 -8.41 1.90 -10.39
N ARG A 226 -8.68 1.01 -11.35
CA ARG A 226 -8.75 -0.44 -11.15
C ARG A 226 -7.47 -1.06 -11.69
N SER A 227 -6.92 -2.04 -10.97
CA SER A 227 -5.73 -2.77 -11.37
C SER A 227 -5.82 -4.23 -10.96
N VAL A 228 -4.96 -5.05 -11.51
CA VAL A 228 -4.75 -6.43 -11.06
C VAL A 228 -3.39 -6.51 -10.36
N LEU A 229 -3.33 -7.29 -9.33
CA LEU A 229 -2.09 -7.72 -8.69
C LEU A 229 -1.87 -9.18 -9.09
N THR A 230 -0.93 -9.41 -9.99
CA THR A 230 -0.55 -10.76 -10.42
C THR A 230 0.48 -11.32 -9.43
N ILE A 231 0.11 -12.37 -8.70
CA ILE A 231 1.01 -13.02 -7.76
C ILE A 231 1.86 -14.03 -8.54
N VAL A 232 3.15 -13.77 -8.58
CA VAL A 232 4.13 -14.62 -9.28
C VAL A 232 5.08 -15.30 -8.30
N GLN A 233 5.54 -16.49 -8.66
CA GLN A 233 6.57 -17.25 -7.95
C GLN A 233 7.78 -17.44 -8.86
N ALA A 234 8.96 -17.10 -8.34
CA ALA A 234 10.22 -17.34 -9.02
C ALA A 234 10.48 -18.85 -9.17
N PRO A 235 11.27 -19.26 -10.18
CA PRO A 235 11.70 -20.63 -10.33
C PRO A 235 12.37 -21.17 -9.06
N GLU A 236 12.19 -22.45 -8.75
CA GLU A 236 13.04 -23.14 -7.79
C GLU A 236 14.48 -23.16 -8.31
N ALA A 237 15.45 -23.33 -7.43
CA ALA A 237 16.82 -23.50 -7.88
C ALA A 237 16.91 -24.71 -8.82
N PRO A 238 17.72 -24.64 -9.90
CA PRO A 238 17.93 -25.76 -10.79
C PRO A 238 18.54 -26.97 -10.11
#